data_c286382bb256d345fcbc950a67eb2d14
#
_entry.id   c286382bb256d345fcbc950a67eb2d14
#
_cell.length_a   1.000
_cell.length_b   1.000
_cell.length_c   1.000
_cell.angle_alpha   90.00
_cell.angle_beta   90.00
_cell.angle_gamma   90.00
#
_symmetry.space_group_name_H-M   'P 1'
#
loop_
_entity.id
_entity.type
_entity.pdbx_description
1 polymer ?
#
loop_
_entity_poly.entity_id
_entity_poly.type
_entity_poly.pdbx_seq_one_letter_code
_entity_poly.pdbx_strand_id
1 'polypeptide(L)'
;MSERDGGDPAHRVIAAEHRLLSSLFEETRTALEKEDDGQRAKAALASLRDCMEAHFQREESLYYPTIWTLRPDLRESLAGLVDTHPQFRERLSAIAEALEAASFAEAGRHLEELVSLFSDHERAEELLLQSLAVELDATA
;
A
#
# COMPACT_ATOMS: atom_id res chain seq x y z
N MET A 1 -11.72 23.50 10.23
CA MET A 1 -12.79 22.53 10.14
C MET A 1 -12.28 21.23 9.60
N SER A 2 -12.34 20.23 10.43
CA SER A 2 -11.78 18.95 10.10
C SER A 2 -12.49 18.22 8.96
N GLU A 3 -13.75 18.52 8.75
CA GLU A 3 -14.51 17.87 7.70
C GLU A 3 -14.03 18.22 6.30
N ARG A 4 -13.15 19.18 6.21
CA ARG A 4 -12.55 19.55 4.94
C ARG A 4 -11.33 18.71 4.62
N ASP A 5 -10.78 18.06 5.62
CA ASP A 5 -9.56 17.29 5.45
C ASP A 5 -9.83 15.98 4.72
N GLY A 6 -9.24 15.83 3.54
CA GLY A 6 -9.31 14.61 2.82
C GLY A 6 -10.58 14.34 2.05
N GLY A 7 -11.54 15.25 2.06
CA GLY A 7 -12.76 15.07 1.30
C GLY A 7 -13.65 13.95 1.81
N ASP A 8 -13.90 12.94 0.98
CA ASP A 8 -14.87 11.91 1.33
C ASP A 8 -14.29 10.85 2.29
N PRO A 9 -15.17 10.07 2.94
CA PRO A 9 -14.73 9.05 3.89
C PRO A 9 -13.79 8.00 3.31
N ALA A 10 -13.98 7.62 2.04
CA ALA A 10 -13.11 6.61 1.42
C ALA A 10 -11.68 7.11 1.34
N HIS A 11 -11.50 8.40 0.96
CA HIS A 11 -10.17 8.99 0.90
C HIS A 11 -9.48 8.96 2.26
N ARG A 12 -10.22 9.29 3.32
CA ARG A 12 -9.64 9.29 4.67
C ARG A 12 -9.24 7.90 5.13
N VAL A 13 -10.06 6.90 4.82
CA VAL A 13 -9.75 5.51 5.19
C VAL A 13 -8.51 5.04 4.45
N ILE A 14 -8.43 5.31 3.16
CA ILE A 14 -7.26 4.93 2.35
C ILE A 14 -6.01 5.60 2.89
N ALA A 15 -6.07 6.89 3.20
CA ALA A 15 -4.93 7.63 3.73
C ALA A 15 -4.48 7.05 5.07
N ALA A 16 -5.42 6.67 5.93
CA ALA A 16 -5.09 6.06 7.22
C ALA A 16 -4.40 4.71 7.02
N GLU A 17 -4.86 3.91 6.06
CA GLU A 17 -4.24 2.63 5.75
C GLU A 17 -2.83 2.81 5.20
N HIS A 18 -2.63 3.83 4.38
CA HIS A 18 -1.30 4.13 3.86
C HIS A 18 -0.33 4.49 4.97
N ARG A 19 -0.80 5.28 5.94
CA ARG A 19 0.05 5.65 7.09
C ARG A 19 0.44 4.43 7.91
N LEU A 20 -0.50 3.51 8.11
CA LEU A 20 -0.22 2.29 8.85
C LEU A 20 0.80 1.44 8.12
N LEU A 21 0.65 1.30 6.80
CA LEU A 21 1.60 0.54 5.98
C LEU A 21 2.99 1.16 6.03
N SER A 22 3.09 2.49 5.96
CA SER A 22 4.37 3.18 6.07
C SER A 22 5.05 2.88 7.40
N SER A 23 4.28 2.86 8.49
CA SER A 23 4.78 2.53 9.81
C SER A 23 5.32 1.10 9.86
N LEU A 24 4.62 0.16 9.21
CA LEU A 24 5.04 -1.24 9.17
C LEU A 24 6.29 -1.43 8.31
N PHE A 25 6.43 -0.66 7.23
CA PHE A 25 7.67 -0.65 6.45
C PHE A 25 8.85 -0.24 7.32
N GLU A 26 8.68 0.82 8.13
CA GLU A 26 9.74 1.29 9.01
C GLU A 26 10.08 0.28 10.09
N GLU A 27 9.08 -0.38 10.66
CA GLU A 27 9.30 -1.43 11.64
C GLU A 27 10.11 -2.57 11.05
N THR A 28 9.76 -2.98 9.84
CA THR A 28 10.47 -4.06 9.16
C THR A 28 11.90 -3.66 8.85
N ARG A 29 12.09 -2.42 8.39
CA ARG A 29 13.43 -1.90 8.09
C ARG A 29 14.30 -1.90 9.34
N THR A 30 13.77 -1.41 10.45
CA THR A 30 14.50 -1.34 11.70
C THR A 30 14.87 -2.75 12.19
N ALA A 31 13.92 -3.69 12.07
CA ALA A 31 14.18 -5.06 12.49
C ALA A 31 15.27 -5.71 11.66
N LEU A 32 15.31 -5.42 10.35
CA LEU A 32 16.36 -5.95 9.46
C LEU A 32 17.73 -5.41 9.82
N GLU A 33 17.80 -4.15 10.24
CA GLU A 33 19.06 -3.52 10.61
C GLU A 33 19.67 -4.14 11.85
N LYS A 34 18.87 -4.73 12.71
CA LYS A 34 19.36 -5.33 13.95
C LYS A 34 20.14 -6.61 13.71
N GLU A 35 19.77 -7.35 12.66
CA GLU A 35 20.49 -8.57 12.24
C GLU A 35 20.79 -9.55 13.38
N ASP A 36 19.87 -9.67 14.34
CA ASP A 36 20.09 -10.60 15.44
C ASP A 36 19.83 -12.04 14.99
N ASP A 37 18.58 -12.54 15.12
CA ASP A 37 18.28 -13.90 14.67
C ASP A 37 17.19 -13.90 13.58
N GLY A 38 16.78 -12.73 13.15
CA GLY A 38 15.76 -12.61 12.12
C GLY A 38 14.33 -12.82 12.60
N GLN A 39 14.12 -13.21 13.85
CA GLN A 39 12.77 -13.46 14.34
C GLN A 39 11.93 -12.20 14.38
N ARG A 40 12.53 -11.10 14.80
CA ARG A 40 11.85 -9.81 14.83
C ARG A 40 11.49 -9.35 13.42
N ALA A 41 12.41 -9.55 12.49
CA ALA A 41 12.17 -9.17 11.09
C ALA A 41 11.07 -10.02 10.48
N LYS A 42 11.05 -11.32 10.78
CA LYS A 42 10.01 -12.22 10.28
C LYS A 42 8.65 -11.83 10.82
N ALA A 43 8.58 -11.48 12.10
CA ALA A 43 7.32 -11.04 12.72
C ALA A 43 6.82 -9.74 12.12
N ALA A 44 7.73 -8.78 11.91
CA ALA A 44 7.38 -7.50 11.30
C ALA A 44 6.89 -7.71 9.87
N LEU A 45 7.57 -8.57 9.12
CA LEU A 45 7.18 -8.88 7.74
C LEU A 45 5.80 -9.52 7.69
N ALA A 46 5.50 -10.42 8.62
CA ALA A 46 4.18 -11.07 8.67
C ALA A 46 3.08 -10.03 8.89
N SER A 47 3.30 -9.09 9.80
CA SER A 47 2.34 -8.00 10.05
C SER A 47 2.17 -7.13 8.82
N LEU A 48 3.27 -6.81 8.15
CA LEU A 48 3.23 -6.01 6.93
C LEU A 48 2.45 -6.73 5.83
N ARG A 49 2.70 -8.02 5.65
CA ARG A 49 2.02 -8.82 4.64
C ARG A 49 0.51 -8.87 4.90
N ASP A 50 0.12 -9.14 6.13
CA ASP A 50 -1.29 -9.23 6.48
C ASP A 50 -2.01 -7.92 6.24
N CYS A 51 -1.38 -6.82 6.65
CA CYS A 51 -1.96 -5.49 6.49
C CYS A 51 -2.08 -5.12 5.01
N MET A 52 -1.04 -5.43 4.23
CA MET A 52 -1.03 -5.12 2.81
C MET A 52 -2.09 -5.93 2.06
N GLU A 53 -2.23 -7.22 2.35
CA GLU A 53 -3.26 -8.04 1.72
C GLU A 53 -4.66 -7.54 2.05
N ALA A 54 -4.90 -7.17 3.30
CA ALA A 54 -6.19 -6.63 3.70
C ALA A 54 -6.49 -5.32 2.96
N HIS A 55 -5.47 -4.48 2.81
CA HIS A 55 -5.61 -3.22 2.09
C HIS A 55 -5.96 -3.47 0.61
N PHE A 56 -5.24 -4.38 -0.05
CA PHE A 56 -5.50 -4.71 -1.44
C PHE A 56 -6.90 -5.31 -1.63
N GLN A 57 -7.33 -6.17 -0.70
CA GLN A 57 -8.67 -6.73 -0.77
C GLN A 57 -9.74 -5.66 -0.68
N ARG A 58 -9.55 -4.69 0.18
CA ARG A 58 -10.50 -3.59 0.30
C ARG A 58 -10.51 -2.72 -0.95
N GLU A 59 -9.35 -2.51 -1.57
CA GLU A 59 -9.29 -1.78 -2.83
C GLU A 59 -10.08 -2.50 -3.91
N GLU A 60 -9.86 -3.80 -4.05
CA GLU A 60 -10.46 -4.59 -5.11
C GLU A 60 -11.96 -4.81 -4.93
N SER A 61 -12.41 -4.98 -3.70
CA SER A 61 -13.80 -5.34 -3.43
C SER A 61 -14.68 -4.18 -2.97
N LEU A 62 -14.09 -3.09 -2.54
CA LEU A 62 -14.87 -1.98 -1.99
C LEU A 62 -14.47 -0.62 -2.55
N TYR A 63 -13.22 -0.21 -2.37
CA TYR A 63 -12.84 1.17 -2.71
C TYR A 63 -12.93 1.44 -4.20
N TYR A 64 -12.29 0.61 -5.01
CA TYR A 64 -12.28 0.84 -6.45
C TYR A 64 -13.65 0.64 -7.09
N PRO A 65 -14.42 -0.39 -6.73
CA PRO A 65 -15.78 -0.50 -7.25
C PRO A 65 -16.65 0.69 -6.90
N THR A 66 -16.50 1.24 -5.71
CA THR A 66 -17.24 2.43 -5.30
C THR A 66 -16.86 3.62 -6.17
N ILE A 67 -15.56 3.79 -6.41
CA ILE A 67 -15.07 4.91 -7.22
C ILE A 67 -15.55 4.80 -8.67
N TRP A 68 -15.45 3.63 -9.29
CA TRP A 68 -15.83 3.51 -10.69
C TRP A 68 -17.35 3.58 -10.88
N THR A 69 -18.11 3.29 -9.84
CA THR A 69 -19.58 3.48 -9.91
C THR A 69 -19.90 4.95 -10.04
N LEU A 70 -19.14 5.80 -9.36
CA LEU A 70 -19.29 7.25 -9.43
C LEU A 70 -18.64 7.83 -10.69
N ARG A 71 -17.54 7.24 -11.10
CA ARG A 71 -16.73 7.71 -12.24
C ARG A 71 -16.36 6.52 -13.12
N PRO A 72 -17.29 6.08 -13.99
CA PRO A 72 -17.00 4.93 -14.87
C PRO A 72 -15.79 5.13 -15.78
N ASP A 73 -15.43 6.38 -16.08
CA ASP A 73 -14.28 6.71 -16.90
C ASP A 73 -12.96 6.35 -16.22
N LEU A 74 -12.94 6.14 -14.90
CA LEU A 74 -11.74 5.79 -14.17
C LEU A 74 -11.50 4.28 -14.06
N ARG A 75 -12.41 3.47 -14.59
CA ARG A 75 -12.34 2.02 -14.44
C ARG A 75 -11.02 1.44 -14.93
N GLU A 76 -10.54 1.91 -16.07
CA GLU A 76 -9.30 1.43 -16.65
C GLU A 76 -8.09 1.78 -15.79
N SER A 77 -8.06 3.01 -15.29
CA SER A 77 -6.98 3.46 -14.41
C SER A 77 -6.96 2.66 -13.12
N LEU A 78 -8.15 2.40 -12.56
CA LEU A 78 -8.25 1.60 -11.34
C LEU A 78 -7.83 0.15 -11.56
N ALA A 79 -8.19 -0.43 -12.71
CA ALA A 79 -7.76 -1.77 -13.07
C ALA A 79 -6.23 -1.85 -13.17
N GLY A 80 -5.61 -0.80 -13.69
CA GLY A 80 -4.16 -0.72 -13.77
C GLY A 80 -3.51 -0.76 -12.39
N LEU A 81 -4.14 -0.12 -11.41
CA LEU A 81 -3.64 -0.15 -10.04
C LEU A 81 -3.75 -1.56 -9.44
N VAL A 82 -4.88 -2.24 -9.69
CA VAL A 82 -5.05 -3.62 -9.23
C VAL A 82 -4.01 -4.54 -9.85
N ASP A 83 -3.66 -4.31 -11.11
CA ASP A 83 -2.69 -5.13 -11.83
C ASP A 83 -1.28 -5.04 -11.23
N THR A 84 -1.01 -4.05 -10.38
CA THR A 84 0.28 -3.96 -9.71
C THR A 84 0.35 -4.83 -8.44
N HIS A 85 -0.78 -5.26 -7.92
CA HIS A 85 -0.81 -6.03 -6.66
C HIS A 85 0.05 -7.30 -6.69
N PRO A 86 0.07 -8.09 -7.79
CA PRO A 86 0.96 -9.25 -7.84
C PRO A 86 2.44 -8.92 -7.66
N GLN A 87 2.87 -7.75 -8.12
CA GLN A 87 4.26 -7.32 -7.97
C GLN A 87 4.61 -7.13 -6.49
N PHE A 88 3.69 -6.58 -5.71
CA PHE A 88 3.91 -6.42 -4.28
C PHE A 88 4.03 -7.77 -3.59
N ARG A 89 3.18 -8.73 -3.99
CA ARG A 89 3.22 -10.06 -3.42
C ARG A 89 4.54 -10.76 -3.74
N GLU A 90 5.06 -10.55 -4.94
CA GLU A 90 6.37 -11.10 -5.32
C GLU A 90 7.48 -10.54 -4.45
N ARG A 91 7.46 -9.24 -4.19
CA ARG A 91 8.48 -8.62 -3.36
C ARG A 91 8.41 -9.10 -1.93
N LEU A 92 7.19 -9.23 -1.39
CA LEU A 92 7.02 -9.77 -0.04
C LEU A 92 7.57 -11.19 0.06
N SER A 93 7.33 -12.03 -0.95
CA SER A 93 7.87 -13.38 -0.99
C SER A 93 9.38 -13.38 -1.07
N ALA A 94 9.96 -12.48 -1.87
CA ALA A 94 11.41 -12.37 -1.99
C ALA A 94 12.05 -12.00 -0.65
N ILE A 95 11.42 -11.08 0.09
CA ILE A 95 11.92 -10.71 1.42
C ILE A 95 11.88 -11.93 2.35
N ALA A 96 10.76 -12.65 2.33
CA ALA A 96 10.60 -13.83 3.18
C ALA A 96 11.65 -14.89 2.88
N GLU A 97 11.92 -15.14 1.60
CA GLU A 97 12.92 -16.12 1.18
C GLU A 97 14.33 -15.70 1.63
N ALA A 98 14.64 -14.41 1.48
CA ALA A 98 15.93 -13.90 1.92
C ALA A 98 16.10 -14.05 3.43
N LEU A 99 15.04 -13.81 4.20
CA LEU A 99 15.08 -13.99 5.65
C LEU A 99 15.28 -15.45 6.04
N GLU A 100 14.63 -16.37 5.33
CA GLU A 100 14.82 -17.79 5.58
C GLU A 100 16.26 -18.24 5.33
N ALA A 101 16.91 -17.59 4.35
CA ALA A 101 18.30 -17.86 4.02
C ALA A 101 19.28 -17.03 4.86
N ALA A 102 18.78 -16.27 5.82
CA ALA A 102 19.56 -15.37 6.66
C ALA A 102 20.37 -14.34 5.85
N SER A 103 19.85 -13.97 4.69
CA SER A 103 20.47 -12.97 3.82
C SER A 103 19.84 -11.61 4.11
N PHE A 104 20.25 -10.98 5.21
CA PHE A 104 19.60 -9.75 5.67
C PHE A 104 19.81 -8.57 4.72
N ALA A 105 21.00 -8.49 4.12
CA ALA A 105 21.26 -7.43 3.13
C ALA A 105 20.34 -7.55 1.93
N GLU A 106 20.13 -8.77 1.46
CA GLU A 106 19.24 -9.03 0.33
C GLU A 106 17.80 -8.74 0.69
N ALA A 107 17.38 -9.14 1.89
CA ALA A 107 16.04 -8.83 2.38
C ALA A 107 15.81 -7.33 2.42
N GLY A 108 16.81 -6.57 2.88
CA GLY A 108 16.74 -5.12 2.93
C GLY A 108 16.61 -4.50 1.55
N ARG A 109 17.35 -5.03 0.58
CA ARG A 109 17.26 -4.54 -0.80
C ARG A 109 15.87 -4.76 -1.38
N HIS A 110 15.31 -5.94 -1.17
CA HIS A 110 13.95 -6.24 -1.64
C HIS A 110 12.91 -5.37 -0.92
N LEU A 111 13.13 -5.09 0.35
CA LEU A 111 12.23 -4.21 1.10
C LEU A 111 12.23 -2.80 0.50
N GLU A 112 13.40 -2.26 0.17
CA GLU A 112 13.48 -0.92 -0.41
C GLU A 112 12.81 -0.88 -1.79
N GLU A 113 12.92 -1.96 -2.56
CA GLU A 113 12.21 -2.05 -3.84
C GLU A 113 10.70 -2.06 -3.62
N LEU A 114 10.24 -2.77 -2.61
CA LEU A 114 8.82 -2.82 -2.26
C LEU A 114 8.32 -1.45 -1.85
N VAL A 115 9.09 -0.73 -1.02
CA VAL A 115 8.73 0.61 -0.56
C VAL A 115 8.61 1.55 -1.76
N SER A 116 9.53 1.46 -2.70
CA SER A 116 9.51 2.30 -3.89
C SER A 116 8.28 2.01 -4.76
N LEU A 117 7.98 0.74 -4.97
CA LEU A 117 6.79 0.34 -5.73
C LEU A 117 5.51 0.84 -5.05
N PHE A 118 5.45 0.72 -3.74
CA PHE A 118 4.29 1.15 -2.99
C PHE A 118 4.13 2.67 -3.05
N SER A 119 5.22 3.40 -2.98
CA SER A 119 5.22 4.85 -3.09
C SER A 119 4.62 5.30 -4.42
N ASP A 120 5.02 4.64 -5.51
CA ASP A 120 4.50 4.95 -6.84
C ASP A 120 3.01 4.64 -6.95
N HIS A 121 2.60 3.49 -6.38
CA HIS A 121 1.19 3.07 -6.35
C HIS A 121 0.36 4.08 -5.56
N GLU A 122 0.86 4.48 -4.41
CA GLU A 122 0.21 5.46 -3.54
C GLU A 122 0.00 6.79 -4.26
N ARG A 123 1.03 7.24 -4.97
CA ARG A 123 0.96 8.50 -5.71
C ARG A 123 -0.07 8.45 -6.82
N ALA A 124 -0.11 7.35 -7.56
CA ALA A 124 -1.07 7.18 -8.64
C ALA A 124 -2.50 7.16 -8.09
N GLU A 125 -2.69 6.48 -6.97
CA GLU A 125 -3.99 6.40 -6.31
C GLU A 125 -4.42 7.78 -5.80
N GLU A 126 -3.49 8.51 -5.19
CA GLU A 126 -3.75 9.85 -4.67
C GLU A 126 -4.20 10.80 -5.78
N LEU A 127 -3.57 10.71 -6.93
CA LEU A 127 -3.94 11.55 -8.07
C LEU A 127 -5.38 11.26 -8.54
N LEU A 128 -5.77 9.99 -8.54
CA LEU A 128 -7.14 9.63 -8.90
C LEU A 128 -8.13 10.16 -7.89
N LEU A 129 -7.81 10.04 -6.60
CA LEU A 129 -8.70 10.53 -5.54
C LEU A 129 -8.82 12.05 -5.57
N GLN A 130 -7.73 12.76 -5.86
CA GLN A 130 -7.76 14.21 -5.98
C GLN A 130 -8.62 14.63 -7.17
N SER A 131 -8.51 13.92 -8.27
CA SER A 131 -9.31 14.19 -9.46
C SER A 131 -10.80 14.03 -9.14
N LEU A 132 -11.15 12.99 -8.42
CA LEU A 132 -12.52 12.74 -8.00
C LEU A 132 -13.04 13.85 -7.09
N ALA A 133 -12.25 14.27 -6.12
CA ALA A 133 -12.62 15.33 -5.18
C ALA A 133 -12.88 16.65 -5.90
N VAL A 134 -12.00 17.00 -6.84
CA VAL A 134 -12.14 18.24 -7.61
C VAL A 134 -13.43 18.22 -8.43
N GLU A 135 -13.74 17.08 -9.04
CA GLU A 135 -14.96 16.94 -9.83
C GLU A 135 -16.20 17.07 -8.96
N LEU A 136 -16.19 16.44 -7.78
CA LEU A 136 -17.33 16.53 -6.87
C LEU A 136 -17.53 17.97 -6.40
N ASP A 137 -16.44 18.68 -6.10
CA ASP A 137 -16.51 20.08 -5.70
C ASP A 137 -17.07 20.95 -6.82
N ALA A 138 -16.66 20.68 -8.05
CA ALA A 138 -17.11 21.47 -9.20
C ALA A 138 -18.61 21.29 -9.47
N THR A 139 -19.16 20.14 -9.13
CA THR A 139 -20.58 19.86 -9.35
C THR A 139 -21.46 20.22 -8.17
N ALA A 140 -20.84 20.53 -7.06
CA ALA A 140 -21.57 20.95 -5.87
C ALA A 140 -21.99 22.41 -5.99
#